data_db7d56470847c9595a8ab5eebf7352ac
#
_entry.id   db7d56470847c9595a8ab5eebf7352ac
#
_cell.length_a   1.000
_cell.length_b   1.000
_cell.length_c   1.000
_cell.angle_alpha   90.00
_cell.angle_beta   90.00
_cell.angle_gamma   90.00
#
_symmetry.space_group_name_H-M   'P 1'
#
loop_
_entity.id
_entity.type
_entity.pdbx_description
1 polymer ?
#
loop_
_entity_poly.entity_id
_entity_poly.type
_entity_poly.pdbx_seq_one_letter_code
_entity_poly.pdbx_strand_id
1 'polypeptide(L)'
;MSLATRTLASSRNSSPGIDITDVASVKEFFNQAGSFYAIVAALGSAPFVYLKDADTEYFQAGFNNKLHGQINLVMHGLDHLADGGSFTLITGILTQQTVEKSVVASTFNGGLETLSYAASTDIPRGIRIKTVSPNVVEESLDTYG
;
A
#
# COMPACT_ATOMS: atom_id res chain seq x y z
N MET A 1 -1.78 22.61 25.24
CA MET A 1 -1.79 21.15 25.45
C MET A 1 -1.18 20.49 24.23
N SER A 2 0.03 19.97 24.35
CA SER A 2 0.69 19.26 23.24
C SER A 2 0.04 17.90 23.11
N LEU A 3 -0.67 17.67 22.01
CA LEU A 3 -1.13 16.33 21.64
C LEU A 3 0.12 15.55 21.19
N ALA A 4 0.60 14.66 22.04
CA ALA A 4 1.69 13.76 21.67
C ALA A 4 1.20 12.85 20.53
N THR A 5 1.70 13.03 19.32
CA THR A 5 1.42 12.15 18.22
C THR A 5 2.20 10.85 18.43
N ARG A 6 1.48 9.74 18.63
CA ARG A 6 2.10 8.41 18.72
C ARG A 6 2.15 7.79 17.33
N THR A 7 3.34 7.39 16.90
CA THR A 7 3.54 6.61 15.67
C THR A 7 3.65 5.13 16.03
N LEU A 8 2.88 4.29 15.36
CA LEU A 8 2.99 2.84 15.40
C LEU A 8 3.55 2.36 14.05
N ALA A 9 4.80 1.91 14.04
CA ALA A 9 5.38 1.23 12.89
C ALA A 9 5.14 -0.28 13.02
N SER A 10 4.59 -0.90 11.98
CA SER A 10 4.24 -2.30 12.00
C SER A 10 4.66 -3.04 10.74
N SER A 11 5.04 -4.29 10.91
CA SER A 11 5.45 -5.22 9.87
C SER A 11 5.01 -6.65 10.27
N ARG A 12 5.34 -7.66 9.46
CA ARG A 12 5.07 -9.07 9.82
C ARG A 12 5.72 -9.50 11.13
N ASN A 13 6.86 -8.92 11.47
CA ASN A 13 7.68 -9.32 12.62
C ASN A 13 7.54 -8.38 13.83
N SER A 14 6.66 -7.40 13.77
CA SER A 14 6.39 -6.48 14.87
C SER A 14 5.32 -7.01 15.83
N SER A 15 5.11 -6.29 16.96
CA SER A 15 4.00 -6.56 17.87
C SER A 15 3.27 -5.24 18.17
N PRO A 16 2.01 -5.08 17.70
CA PRO A 16 1.26 -6.00 16.86
C PRO A 16 1.87 -6.13 15.46
N GLY A 17 1.84 -7.34 14.88
CA GLY A 17 2.27 -7.62 13.54
C GLY A 17 1.14 -7.53 12.52
N ILE A 18 1.50 -7.35 11.24
CA ILE A 18 0.54 -7.32 10.16
C ILE A 18 1.10 -7.98 8.89
N ASP A 19 0.35 -8.93 8.35
CA ASP A 19 0.53 -9.43 6.99
C ASP A 19 -0.61 -8.92 6.11
N ILE A 20 -0.33 -7.99 5.22
CA ILE A 20 -1.34 -7.37 4.36
C ILE A 20 -1.94 -8.33 3.33
N THR A 21 -1.29 -9.46 3.06
CA THR A 21 -1.79 -10.48 2.15
C THR A 21 -2.81 -11.41 2.81
N ASP A 22 -2.91 -11.37 4.14
CA ASP A 22 -3.86 -12.13 4.94
C ASP A 22 -4.91 -11.19 5.58
N VAL A 23 -6.14 -11.29 5.12
CA VAL A 23 -7.26 -10.47 5.62
C VAL A 23 -7.48 -10.66 7.11
N ALA A 24 -7.34 -11.89 7.64
CA ALA A 24 -7.50 -12.15 9.06
C ALA A 24 -6.42 -11.41 9.89
N SER A 25 -5.17 -11.42 9.41
CA SER A 25 -4.07 -10.67 10.03
C SER A 25 -4.33 -9.16 10.03
N VAL A 26 -4.83 -8.61 8.92
CA VAL A 26 -5.16 -7.19 8.81
C VAL A 26 -6.25 -6.79 9.81
N LYS A 27 -7.32 -7.57 9.89
CA LYS A 27 -8.42 -7.32 10.84
C LYS A 27 -7.94 -7.39 12.30
N GLU A 28 -7.17 -8.41 12.63
CA GLU A 28 -6.64 -8.59 13.99
C GLU A 28 -5.71 -7.43 14.38
N PHE A 29 -4.85 -7.00 13.45
CA PHE A 29 -4.00 -5.83 13.65
C PHE A 29 -4.82 -4.60 14.05
N PHE A 30 -5.86 -4.26 13.29
CA PHE A 30 -6.67 -3.09 13.58
C PHE A 30 -7.44 -3.23 14.89
N ASN A 31 -7.94 -4.41 15.22
CA ASN A 31 -8.61 -4.68 16.49
C ASN A 31 -7.68 -4.44 17.71
N GLN A 32 -6.41 -4.82 17.58
CA GLN A 32 -5.42 -4.63 18.63
C GLN A 32 -4.89 -3.20 18.70
N ALA A 33 -4.65 -2.59 17.56
CA ALA A 33 -3.98 -1.29 17.48
C ALA A 33 -4.90 -0.09 17.77
N GLY A 34 -6.21 -0.24 17.55
CA GLY A 34 -7.20 0.79 17.88
C GLY A 34 -7.42 1.80 16.77
N SER A 35 -7.48 3.10 17.11
CA SER A 35 -7.84 4.17 16.18
C SER A 35 -6.65 5.03 15.78
N PHE A 36 -6.70 5.58 14.57
CA PHE A 36 -5.63 6.35 13.94
C PHE A 36 -6.16 7.66 13.34
N TYR A 37 -5.28 8.65 13.20
CA TYR A 37 -5.50 9.84 12.38
C TYR A 37 -4.96 9.68 10.96
N ALA A 38 -3.96 8.83 10.79
CA ALA A 38 -3.36 8.53 9.50
C ALA A 38 -2.87 7.09 9.43
N ILE A 39 -3.06 6.46 8.29
CA ILE A 39 -2.49 5.15 7.94
C ILE A 39 -1.61 5.35 6.71
N VAL A 40 -0.32 5.01 6.85
CA VAL A 40 0.67 5.11 5.79
C VAL A 40 1.14 3.71 5.44
N ALA A 41 0.88 3.28 4.22
CA ALA A 41 1.38 2.02 3.68
C ALA A 41 2.71 2.25 2.96
N ALA A 42 3.80 1.81 3.57
CA ALA A 42 5.14 1.82 2.97
C ALA A 42 5.60 0.38 2.69
N LEU A 43 4.78 -0.38 1.97
CA LEU A 43 4.93 -1.82 1.83
C LEU A 43 4.29 -2.33 0.52
N GLY A 44 4.55 -3.58 0.21
CA GLY A 44 4.06 -4.23 -0.98
C GLY A 44 5.08 -4.22 -2.12
N SER A 45 5.33 -5.38 -2.69
CA SER A 45 6.25 -5.59 -3.80
C SER A 45 5.55 -6.23 -4.99
N ALA A 46 6.12 -6.03 -6.15
CA ALA A 46 5.70 -6.72 -7.37
C ALA A 46 6.95 -7.21 -8.11
N PRO A 47 6.91 -8.39 -8.73
CA PRO A 47 8.05 -8.94 -9.42
C PRO A 47 8.37 -8.15 -10.71
N PHE A 48 9.65 -8.17 -11.10
CA PHE A 48 10.16 -7.63 -12.35
C PHE A 48 10.42 -8.79 -13.32
N VAL A 49 9.76 -8.77 -14.45
CA VAL A 49 9.83 -9.83 -15.47
C VAL A 49 9.54 -9.27 -16.85
N TYR A 50 10.22 -9.76 -17.89
CA TYR A 50 9.87 -9.40 -19.25
C TYR A 50 8.45 -9.90 -19.58
N LEU A 51 7.68 -9.13 -20.34
CA LEU A 51 6.33 -9.52 -20.73
C LEU A 51 6.29 -10.90 -21.40
N LYS A 52 7.28 -11.23 -22.22
CA LYS A 52 7.37 -12.52 -22.91
C LYS A 52 7.60 -13.73 -21.99
N ASP A 53 8.13 -13.47 -20.79
CA ASP A 53 8.47 -14.49 -19.78
C ASP A 53 7.47 -14.45 -18.60
N ALA A 54 6.54 -13.49 -18.61
CA ALA A 54 5.53 -13.36 -17.58
C ALA A 54 4.43 -14.41 -17.75
N ASP A 55 3.98 -14.95 -16.64
CA ASP A 55 2.85 -15.87 -16.57
C ASP A 55 1.85 -15.41 -15.51
N THR A 56 0.82 -16.21 -15.31
CA THR A 56 -0.23 -15.92 -14.31
C THR A 56 0.32 -15.79 -12.90
N GLU A 57 1.35 -16.55 -12.53
CA GLU A 57 1.91 -16.54 -11.18
C GLU A 57 2.60 -15.22 -10.85
N TYR A 58 3.33 -14.62 -11.82
CA TYR A 58 3.92 -13.29 -11.67
C TYR A 58 2.85 -12.22 -11.40
N PHE A 59 1.77 -12.23 -12.16
CA PHE A 59 0.67 -11.29 -11.96
C PHE A 59 -0.08 -11.55 -10.65
N GLN A 60 -0.30 -12.81 -10.27
CA GLN A 60 -0.94 -13.16 -9.02
C GLN A 60 -0.09 -12.69 -7.81
N ALA A 61 1.24 -12.85 -7.87
CA ALA A 61 2.14 -12.37 -6.83
C ALA A 61 2.09 -10.84 -6.69
N GLY A 62 2.15 -10.11 -7.80
CA GLY A 62 2.03 -8.65 -7.79
C GLY A 62 0.66 -8.19 -7.30
N PHE A 63 -0.41 -8.86 -7.73
CA PHE A 63 -1.75 -8.59 -7.23
C PHE A 63 -1.83 -8.74 -5.70
N ASN A 64 -1.45 -9.89 -5.17
CA ASN A 64 -1.59 -10.18 -3.74
C ASN A 64 -0.73 -9.24 -2.88
N ASN A 65 0.53 -9.05 -3.25
CA ASN A 65 1.48 -8.32 -2.41
C ASN A 65 1.39 -6.79 -2.59
N LYS A 66 1.15 -6.31 -3.80
CA LYS A 66 1.17 -4.87 -4.07
C LYS A 66 -0.21 -4.26 -4.03
N LEU A 67 -1.14 -4.75 -4.86
CA LEU A 67 -2.46 -4.14 -5.01
C LEU A 67 -3.40 -4.58 -3.88
N HIS A 68 -3.72 -5.87 -3.80
CA HIS A 68 -4.69 -6.39 -2.85
C HIS A 68 -4.29 -6.15 -1.39
N GLY A 69 -2.99 -6.25 -1.08
CA GLY A 69 -2.51 -5.97 0.26
C GLY A 69 -2.81 -4.54 0.72
N GLN A 70 -2.58 -3.53 -0.13
CA GLN A 70 -2.92 -2.15 0.23
C GLN A 70 -4.42 -1.88 0.18
N ILE A 71 -5.17 -2.55 -0.71
CA ILE A 71 -6.64 -2.52 -0.68
C ILE A 71 -7.17 -3.02 0.68
N ASN A 72 -6.63 -4.11 1.20
CA ASN A 72 -7.01 -4.65 2.51
C ASN A 72 -6.81 -3.62 3.63
N LEU A 73 -5.71 -2.86 3.60
CA LEU A 73 -5.48 -1.79 4.58
C LEU A 73 -6.55 -0.70 4.49
N VAL A 74 -6.95 -0.30 3.29
CA VAL A 74 -8.00 0.71 3.11
C VAL A 74 -9.34 0.17 3.59
N MET A 75 -9.75 -1.00 3.12
CA MET A 75 -11.07 -1.57 3.43
C MET A 75 -11.27 -1.84 4.92
N HIS A 76 -10.27 -2.44 5.56
CA HIS A 76 -10.37 -2.84 6.96
C HIS A 76 -9.85 -1.77 7.94
N GLY A 77 -9.11 -0.78 7.46
CA GLY A 77 -8.65 0.36 8.26
C GLY A 77 -9.63 1.53 8.29
N LEU A 78 -10.60 1.58 7.37
CA LEU A 78 -11.51 2.71 7.23
C LEU A 78 -12.25 3.05 8.53
N ASP A 79 -12.79 2.04 9.21
CA ASP A 79 -13.52 2.21 10.46
C ASP A 79 -12.62 2.56 11.66
N HIS A 80 -11.32 2.39 11.51
CA HIS A 80 -10.30 2.71 12.50
C HIS A 80 -9.67 4.10 12.31
N LEU A 81 -10.01 4.81 11.25
CA LEU A 81 -9.61 6.21 11.06
C LEU A 81 -10.58 7.17 11.75
N ALA A 82 -10.04 8.18 12.38
CA ALA A 82 -10.81 9.33 12.84
C ALA A 82 -11.40 10.11 11.65
N ASP A 83 -12.49 10.85 11.90
CA ASP A 83 -13.06 11.76 10.90
C ASP A 83 -12.02 12.77 10.44
N GLY A 84 -11.96 13.02 9.14
CA GLY A 84 -10.93 13.87 8.54
C GLY A 84 -9.52 13.25 8.47
N GLY A 85 -9.37 11.99 8.86
CA GLY A 85 -8.11 11.25 8.78
C GLY A 85 -7.64 10.98 7.34
N SER A 86 -6.59 10.18 7.18
CA SER A 86 -6.04 9.94 5.85
C SER A 86 -5.40 8.55 5.67
N PHE A 87 -5.55 8.03 4.44
CA PHE A 87 -4.69 6.97 3.89
C PHE A 87 -3.62 7.57 3.00
N THR A 88 -2.40 7.07 3.09
CA THR A 88 -1.33 7.30 2.12
C THR A 88 -0.80 5.95 1.66
N LEU A 89 -0.97 5.65 0.38
CA LEU A 89 -0.54 4.41 -0.25
C LEU A 89 0.75 4.64 -1.02
N ILE A 90 1.59 3.61 -1.12
CA ILE A 90 2.82 3.70 -1.88
C ILE A 90 2.68 2.99 -3.23
N THR A 91 3.01 3.71 -4.29
CA THR A 91 3.11 3.19 -5.64
C THR A 91 4.56 3.15 -6.10
N GLY A 92 4.90 3.75 -7.19
CA GLY A 92 6.23 3.91 -7.74
C GLY A 92 6.17 4.63 -9.07
N ILE A 93 7.24 5.28 -9.46
CA ILE A 93 7.33 6.12 -10.67
C ILE A 93 7.08 5.36 -11.97
N LEU A 94 7.02 4.03 -11.92
CA LEU A 94 6.90 3.16 -13.09
C LEU A 94 5.63 3.35 -13.92
N THR A 95 4.62 4.03 -13.38
CA THR A 95 3.42 4.43 -14.15
C THR A 95 3.69 5.61 -15.09
N GLN A 96 4.70 6.41 -14.78
CA GLN A 96 5.09 7.60 -15.53
C GLN A 96 6.39 7.38 -16.30
N GLN A 97 7.31 6.62 -15.75
CA GLN A 97 8.61 6.27 -16.33
C GLN A 97 8.82 4.76 -16.26
N THR A 98 8.29 4.06 -17.27
CA THR A 98 8.42 2.62 -17.35
C THR A 98 9.86 2.20 -17.68
N VAL A 99 10.27 1.07 -17.14
CA VAL A 99 11.53 0.42 -17.46
C VAL A 99 11.29 -1.01 -17.93
N GLU A 100 12.29 -1.64 -18.52
CA GLU A 100 12.20 -3.06 -18.89
C GLU A 100 11.82 -3.91 -17.66
N LYS A 101 11.10 -5.00 -17.91
CA LYS A 101 10.59 -5.94 -16.89
C LYS A 101 9.56 -5.36 -15.92
N SER A 102 9.15 -4.10 -16.04
CA SER A 102 8.26 -3.45 -15.07
C SER A 102 6.77 -3.74 -15.29
N VAL A 103 6.40 -4.58 -16.24
CA VAL A 103 5.00 -4.77 -16.64
C VAL A 103 4.08 -5.12 -15.47
N VAL A 104 4.49 -6.01 -14.58
CA VAL A 104 3.70 -6.39 -13.40
C VAL A 104 3.65 -5.24 -12.38
N ALA A 105 4.80 -4.68 -12.06
CA ALA A 105 4.92 -3.58 -11.08
C ALA A 105 4.14 -2.33 -11.55
N SER A 106 4.28 -1.93 -12.81
CA SER A 106 3.57 -0.79 -13.41
C SER A 106 2.06 -1.00 -13.39
N THR A 107 1.58 -2.22 -13.72
CA THR A 107 0.16 -2.56 -13.70
C THR A 107 -0.46 -2.32 -12.33
N PHE A 108 0.16 -2.80 -11.27
CA PHE A 108 -0.41 -2.70 -9.93
C PHE A 108 -0.15 -1.35 -9.25
N ASN A 109 0.93 -0.65 -9.59
CA ASN A 109 1.10 0.76 -9.24
C ASN A 109 -0.03 1.62 -9.84
N GLY A 110 -0.33 1.43 -11.12
CA GLY A 110 -1.44 2.09 -11.81
C GLY A 110 -2.79 1.77 -11.17
N GLY A 111 -3.00 0.50 -10.79
CA GLY A 111 -4.20 0.07 -10.07
C GLY A 111 -4.39 0.82 -8.75
N LEU A 112 -3.34 1.02 -7.96
CA LEU A 112 -3.39 1.78 -6.70
C LEU A 112 -3.66 3.29 -6.93
N GLU A 113 -3.07 3.88 -7.94
CA GLU A 113 -3.31 5.28 -8.31
C GLU A 113 -4.78 5.49 -8.70
N THR A 114 -5.32 4.60 -9.54
CA THR A 114 -6.72 4.63 -9.95
C THR A 114 -7.66 4.36 -8.78
N LEU A 115 -7.32 3.40 -7.90
CA LEU A 115 -8.07 3.14 -6.67
C LEU A 115 -8.18 4.41 -5.82
N SER A 116 -7.06 5.09 -5.56
CA SER A 116 -7.05 6.31 -4.74
C SER A 116 -7.88 7.41 -5.36
N TYR A 117 -7.78 7.58 -6.67
CA TYR A 117 -8.58 8.57 -7.41
C TYR A 117 -10.08 8.27 -7.33
N ALA A 118 -10.48 7.03 -7.60
CA ALA A 118 -11.89 6.63 -7.54
C ALA A 118 -12.44 6.70 -6.11
N ALA A 119 -11.72 6.17 -5.12
CA ALA A 119 -12.13 6.18 -3.73
C ALA A 119 -12.29 7.60 -3.17
N SER A 120 -11.51 8.57 -3.64
CA SER A 120 -11.60 9.95 -3.18
C SER A 120 -12.96 10.60 -3.46
N THR A 121 -13.77 10.03 -4.37
CA THR A 121 -15.09 10.55 -4.72
C THR A 121 -16.19 10.17 -3.74
N ASP A 122 -16.03 9.08 -2.99
CA ASP A 122 -17.08 8.54 -2.11
C ASP A 122 -16.58 8.11 -0.72
N ILE A 123 -15.31 8.26 -0.42
CA ILE A 123 -14.77 7.94 0.91
C ILE A 123 -15.45 8.80 1.98
N PRO A 124 -16.00 8.19 3.06
CA PRO A 124 -16.86 8.91 4.00
C PRO A 124 -16.07 9.73 5.02
N ARG A 125 -16.81 10.49 5.86
CA ARG A 125 -16.32 11.17 7.06
C ARG A 125 -15.18 12.16 6.84
N GLY A 126 -15.09 12.74 5.63
CA GLY A 126 -14.02 13.67 5.29
C GLY A 126 -12.61 13.04 5.26
N ILE A 127 -12.53 11.72 5.23
CA ILE A 127 -11.27 10.99 5.10
C ILE A 127 -10.67 11.26 3.71
N ARG A 128 -9.36 11.34 3.65
CA ARG A 128 -8.61 11.55 2.42
C ARG A 128 -7.80 10.31 2.08
N ILE A 129 -7.68 10.03 0.80
CA ILE A 129 -6.82 8.95 0.29
C ILE A 129 -5.91 9.51 -0.79
N LYS A 130 -4.63 9.15 -0.76
CA LYS A 130 -3.62 9.60 -1.72
C LYS A 130 -2.57 8.52 -1.93
N THR A 131 -1.87 8.62 -3.05
CA THR A 131 -0.67 7.83 -3.35
C THR A 131 0.57 8.69 -3.31
N VAL A 132 1.67 8.07 -2.92
CA VAL A 132 3.02 8.61 -3.11
C VAL A 132 3.72 7.69 -4.10
N SER A 133 4.27 8.29 -5.16
CA SER A 133 4.92 7.60 -6.26
C SER A 133 6.42 7.94 -6.26
N PRO A 134 7.23 7.32 -5.38
CA PRO A 134 8.64 7.61 -5.28
C PRO A 134 9.40 7.06 -6.48
N ASN A 135 10.54 7.67 -6.78
CA ASN A 135 11.59 7.05 -7.57
C ASN A 135 12.34 6.00 -6.73
N VAL A 136 13.33 5.34 -7.30
CA VAL A 136 14.19 4.42 -6.55
C VAL A 136 14.85 5.19 -5.41
N VAL A 137 14.68 4.73 -4.18
CA VAL A 137 15.32 5.31 -3.01
C VAL A 137 16.76 4.80 -2.91
N GLU A 138 17.63 5.59 -2.28
CA GLU A 138 19.08 5.30 -2.21
C GLU A 138 19.35 3.89 -1.66
N GLU A 139 18.62 3.46 -0.64
CA GLU A 139 18.75 2.14 -0.01
C GLU A 139 18.36 0.97 -0.93
N SER A 140 17.67 1.26 -2.03
CA SER A 140 17.24 0.25 -3.01
C SER A 140 18.07 0.24 -4.29
N LEU A 141 19.07 1.13 -4.43
CA LEU A 141 19.89 1.22 -5.64
C LEU A 141 20.66 -0.08 -5.95
N ASP A 142 21.11 -0.79 -4.92
CA ASP A 142 21.80 -2.07 -5.08
C ASP A 142 20.89 -3.18 -5.63
N THR A 143 19.58 -3.02 -5.48
CA THR A 143 18.57 -4.01 -5.92
C THR A 143 18.01 -3.68 -7.31
N TYR A 144 17.86 -2.39 -7.63
CA TYR A 144 17.14 -1.91 -8.82
C TYR A 144 17.94 -0.94 -9.70
N GLY A 145 19.17 -0.62 -9.30
CA GLY A 145 20.07 0.29 -10.02
C GLY A 145 20.82 -0.32 -11.20
#